data_d7439bb845ff31c83ec439fee1d64eed
#
_entry.id   d7439bb845ff31c83ec439fee1d64eed
#
_cell.length_a   1.000
_cell.length_b   1.000
_cell.length_c   1.000
_cell.angle_alpha   90.00
_cell.angle_beta   90.00
_cell.angle_gamma   90.00
#
_symmetry.space_group_name_H-M   'P 1'
#
loop_
_entity.id
_entity.type
_entity.pdbx_description
1 polymer ?
#
loop_
_entity_poly.entity_id
_entity_poly.type
_entity_poly.pdbx_seq_one_letter_code
_entity_poly.pdbx_strand_id
1 'polypeptide(L)'
;MRRFDYVVGADGLHSAVRKLAFGPQSQFETDLGYRVAAFEALGYRPRDDDVYLIYGQPGRMVGRFTLRDDRTLFLLVFLATNTDLPMTQAEQKTMLRDVYRNGGWECSNMLVELARADELYFDRVSQIRLPEWSRGRIALVGDAAFCVSLLAGQGSALAMISAYVLAGELAVARGQYSQAFGRYEALLRSYIATKQRGAVRFAGAFAPKTQIGVLVRNLVVRAFAIPGLAQLAVGRDIADKLRLPDYRWPASIDSILPDHSPRAQDQERFR
;
A
#
# COMPACT_ATOMS: atom_id res chain seq x y z
N MET A 1 8.39 -20.84 -24.85
CA MET A 1 7.21 -19.99 -24.67
C MET A 1 6.20 -20.76 -23.80
N ARG A 2 5.77 -20.23 -22.65
CA ARG A 2 4.77 -20.87 -21.78
C ARG A 2 3.37 -20.36 -22.14
N ARG A 3 2.35 -21.21 -22.07
CA ARG A 3 0.94 -20.86 -22.27
C ARG A 3 0.22 -20.95 -20.92
N PHE A 4 -0.66 -20.01 -20.65
CA PHE A 4 -1.46 -19.94 -19.43
C PHE A 4 -2.93 -19.73 -19.81
N ASP A 5 -3.85 -20.24 -19.02
CA ASP A 5 -5.29 -20.07 -19.22
C ASP A 5 -5.74 -18.65 -18.91
N TYR A 6 -5.14 -18.05 -17.87
CA TYR A 6 -5.33 -16.65 -17.48
C TYR A 6 -4.09 -16.11 -16.75
N VAL A 7 -4.01 -14.80 -16.61
CA VAL A 7 -2.94 -14.07 -15.92
C VAL A 7 -3.55 -13.20 -14.82
N VAL A 8 -2.96 -13.23 -13.62
CA VAL A 8 -3.32 -12.33 -12.53
C VAL A 8 -2.17 -11.37 -12.29
N GLY A 9 -2.42 -10.07 -12.45
CA GLY A 9 -1.48 -9.01 -12.10
C GLY A 9 -1.62 -8.63 -10.62
N ALA A 10 -0.59 -8.94 -9.83
CA ALA A 10 -0.48 -8.63 -8.41
C ALA A 10 0.82 -7.86 -8.14
N ASP A 11 1.24 -7.03 -9.09
CA ASP A 11 2.54 -6.38 -9.19
C ASP A 11 2.54 -4.91 -8.71
N GLY A 12 1.54 -4.55 -7.89
CA GLY A 12 1.54 -3.32 -7.09
C GLY A 12 1.18 -2.04 -7.84
N LEU A 13 1.49 -0.90 -7.21
CA LEU A 13 1.12 0.44 -7.70
C LEU A 13 1.62 0.71 -9.12
N HIS A 14 2.83 0.30 -9.45
CA HIS A 14 3.46 0.51 -10.76
C HIS A 14 3.32 -0.68 -11.71
N SER A 15 2.19 -1.37 -11.64
CA SER A 15 1.91 -2.63 -12.34
C SER A 15 2.28 -2.61 -13.82
N ALA A 16 3.20 -3.50 -14.19
CA ALA A 16 3.57 -3.78 -15.59
C ALA A 16 2.44 -4.51 -16.32
N VAL A 17 1.73 -5.42 -15.63
CA VAL A 17 0.58 -6.13 -16.20
C VAL A 17 -0.53 -5.14 -16.54
N ARG A 18 -0.83 -4.17 -15.66
CA ARG A 18 -1.79 -3.09 -15.95
C ARG A 18 -1.36 -2.28 -17.16
N LYS A 19 -0.09 -1.88 -17.23
CA LYS A 19 0.44 -1.08 -18.35
C LYS A 19 0.29 -1.81 -19.68
N LEU A 20 0.58 -3.10 -19.71
CA LEU A 20 0.51 -3.92 -20.94
C LEU A 20 -0.91 -4.20 -21.40
N ALA A 21 -1.83 -4.49 -20.46
CA ALA A 21 -3.16 -4.97 -20.80
C ALA A 21 -4.24 -3.87 -20.81
N PHE A 22 -4.09 -2.82 -20.01
CA PHE A 22 -5.11 -1.80 -19.81
C PHE A 22 -4.68 -0.42 -20.33
N GLY A 23 -3.38 -0.14 -20.35
CA GLY A 23 -2.82 1.13 -20.79
C GLY A 23 -1.89 1.80 -19.79
N PRO A 24 -1.32 2.96 -20.13
CA PRO A 24 -0.34 3.63 -19.28
C PRO A 24 -0.94 4.09 -17.94
N GLN A 25 -0.12 4.04 -16.88
CA GLN A 25 -0.51 4.38 -15.51
C GLN A 25 -1.17 5.75 -15.40
N SER A 26 -0.69 6.73 -16.15
CA SER A 26 -1.19 8.11 -16.15
C SER A 26 -2.68 8.26 -16.49
N GLN A 27 -3.29 7.26 -17.13
CA GLN A 27 -4.74 7.25 -17.41
C GLN A 27 -5.57 6.88 -16.17
N PHE A 28 -4.98 6.22 -15.20
CA PHE A 28 -5.68 5.63 -14.05
C PHE A 28 -5.22 6.18 -12.72
N GLU A 29 -4.08 6.86 -12.70
CA GLU A 29 -3.48 7.41 -11.50
C GLU A 29 -4.10 8.76 -11.13
N THR A 30 -4.42 8.92 -9.85
CA THR A 30 -4.81 10.18 -9.23
C THR A 30 -3.77 10.53 -8.18
N ASP A 31 -2.94 11.55 -8.43
CA ASP A 31 -2.00 12.11 -7.44
C ASP A 31 -2.79 12.84 -6.34
N LEU A 32 -2.55 12.52 -5.09
CA LEU A 32 -3.21 13.15 -3.94
C LEU A 32 -2.48 14.41 -3.43
N GLY A 33 -1.43 14.84 -4.13
CA GLY A 33 -0.68 16.05 -3.83
C GLY A 33 0.34 15.89 -2.70
N TYR A 34 0.69 14.66 -2.32
CA TYR A 34 1.72 14.36 -1.35
C TYR A 34 2.83 13.53 -1.98
N ARG A 35 4.01 13.60 -1.36
CA ARG A 35 5.13 12.71 -1.63
C ARG A 35 5.41 11.89 -0.40
N VAL A 36 5.90 10.68 -0.63
CA VAL A 36 6.32 9.75 0.43
C VAL A 36 7.76 9.34 0.18
N ALA A 37 8.52 9.26 1.25
CA ALA A 37 9.84 8.64 1.24
C ALA A 37 9.99 7.73 2.45
N ALA A 38 10.78 6.66 2.29
CA ALA A 38 11.11 5.79 3.41
C ALA A 38 12.55 5.27 3.25
N PHE A 39 13.26 5.19 4.37
CA PHE A 39 14.59 4.62 4.43
C PHE A 39 14.84 4.01 5.80
N GLU A 40 15.84 3.12 5.87
CA GLU A 40 16.24 2.48 7.12
C GLU A 40 17.57 3.06 7.61
N ALA A 41 17.69 3.21 8.92
CA ALA A 41 18.91 3.59 9.61
C ALA A 41 19.33 2.47 10.56
N LEU A 42 20.61 2.05 10.49
CA LEU A 42 21.18 1.04 11.37
C LEU A 42 21.74 1.70 12.64
N GLY A 43 21.45 1.11 13.80
CA GLY A 43 21.97 1.60 15.07
C GLY A 43 21.45 2.95 15.54
N TYR A 44 20.39 3.48 14.91
CA TYR A 44 19.85 4.79 15.27
C TYR A 44 19.32 4.82 16.71
N ARG A 45 19.67 5.88 17.45
CA ARG A 45 19.21 6.16 18.81
C ARG A 45 18.75 7.63 18.93
N PRO A 46 17.73 7.95 19.77
CA PRO A 46 17.00 7.05 20.66
C PRO A 46 16.04 6.10 19.92
N ARG A 47 15.77 4.95 20.52
CA ARG A 47 14.78 3.96 20.03
C ARG A 47 13.79 3.67 21.15
N ASP A 48 12.52 3.65 20.80
CA ASP A 48 11.45 3.18 21.67
C ASP A 48 10.90 1.92 21.01
N ASP A 49 11.08 0.78 21.66
CA ASP A 49 10.62 -0.50 21.14
C ASP A 49 9.09 -0.55 21.16
N ASP A 50 8.51 -1.19 20.15
CA ASP A 50 7.07 -1.38 19.97
C ASP A 50 6.24 -0.09 19.85
N VAL A 51 6.87 1.05 19.59
CA VAL A 51 6.20 2.35 19.45
C VAL A 51 6.42 2.94 18.06
N TYR A 52 5.30 3.35 17.43
CA TYR A 52 5.34 4.21 16.25
C TYR A 52 5.20 5.67 16.66
N LEU A 53 6.23 6.43 16.47
CA LEU A 53 6.25 7.88 16.77
C LEU A 53 6.01 8.68 15.50
N ILE A 54 5.10 9.66 15.59
CA ILE A 54 4.82 10.59 14.50
C ILE A 54 5.08 12.02 14.97
N TYR A 55 5.97 12.70 14.29
CA TYR A 55 6.18 14.14 14.39
C TYR A 55 5.58 14.83 13.18
N GLY A 56 4.74 15.84 13.40
CA GLY A 56 4.07 16.57 12.33
C GLY A 56 4.22 18.08 12.45
N GLN A 57 4.46 18.70 11.30
CA GLN A 57 4.43 20.14 11.08
C GLN A 57 3.46 20.45 9.92
N PRO A 58 3.10 21.72 9.69
CA PRO A 58 2.28 22.08 8.54
C PRO A 58 2.85 21.54 7.23
N GLY A 59 2.05 20.74 6.54
CA GLY A 59 2.38 20.17 5.25
C GLY A 59 3.42 19.04 5.24
N ARG A 60 3.91 18.58 6.41
CA ARG A 60 4.91 17.51 6.47
C ARG A 60 4.82 16.70 7.76
N MET A 61 5.21 15.43 7.69
CA MET A 61 5.35 14.57 8.86
C MET A 61 6.56 13.65 8.73
N VAL A 62 7.09 13.23 9.86
CA VAL A 62 8.09 12.18 10.00
C VAL A 62 7.53 11.11 10.91
N GLY A 63 7.52 9.86 10.45
CA GLY A 63 7.24 8.67 11.25
C GLY A 63 8.54 7.95 11.56
N ARG A 64 8.67 7.39 12.77
CA ARG A 64 9.78 6.55 13.18
C ARG A 64 9.26 5.24 13.74
N PHE A 65 9.77 4.12 13.21
CA PHE A 65 9.46 2.76 13.66
C PHE A 65 10.73 2.04 14.05
N THR A 66 10.70 1.30 15.15
CA THR A 66 11.74 0.34 15.46
C THR A 66 11.49 -0.95 14.68
N LEU A 67 12.48 -1.42 13.95
CA LEU A 67 12.50 -2.70 13.26
C LEU A 67 13.40 -3.68 13.99
N ARG A 68 13.37 -4.96 13.58
CA ARG A 68 14.34 -5.98 14.01
C ARG A 68 15.75 -5.65 13.53
N ASP A 69 16.74 -6.36 14.08
CA ASP A 69 18.15 -6.28 13.65
C ASP A 69 18.75 -4.86 13.75
N ASP A 70 18.44 -4.16 14.85
CA ASP A 70 18.93 -2.82 15.17
C ASP A 70 18.61 -1.75 14.10
N ARG A 71 17.59 -1.98 13.28
CA ARG A 71 17.14 -1.06 12.24
C ARG A 71 16.00 -0.16 12.71
N THR A 72 15.97 1.06 12.21
CA THR A 72 14.91 2.02 12.41
C THR A 72 14.42 2.51 11.06
N LEU A 73 13.11 2.38 10.80
CA LEU A 73 12.48 2.91 9.58
C LEU A 73 12.02 4.34 9.82
N PHE A 74 12.44 5.24 8.96
CA PHE A 74 11.87 6.55 8.82
C PHE A 74 10.89 6.59 7.66
N LEU A 75 9.66 7.08 7.93
CA LEU A 75 8.63 7.34 6.94
C LEU A 75 8.36 8.84 6.88
N LEU A 76 8.59 9.44 5.73
CA LEU A 76 8.41 10.86 5.50
C LEU A 76 7.24 11.08 4.55
N VAL A 77 6.33 11.98 4.91
CA VAL A 77 5.23 12.40 4.03
C VAL A 77 5.17 13.91 4.02
N PHE A 78 5.08 14.51 2.84
CA PHE A 78 5.03 15.96 2.69
C PHE A 78 4.20 16.39 1.50
N LEU A 79 3.66 17.61 1.56
CA LEU A 79 2.93 18.24 0.45
C LEU A 79 3.88 18.47 -0.72
N ALA A 80 3.46 18.08 -1.90
CA ALA A 80 4.17 18.38 -3.13
C ALA A 80 4.03 19.87 -3.48
N THR A 81 5.14 20.48 -3.86
CA THR A 81 5.19 21.85 -4.41
C THR A 81 5.13 21.87 -5.93
N ASN A 82 5.43 20.72 -6.54
CA ASN A 82 5.40 20.51 -7.99
C ASN A 82 4.91 19.09 -8.31
N THR A 83 4.58 18.84 -9.56
CA THR A 83 4.10 17.55 -10.06
C THR A 83 5.23 16.57 -10.36
N ASP A 84 6.44 17.06 -10.61
CA ASP A 84 7.55 16.24 -11.06
C ASP A 84 8.21 15.51 -9.88
N LEU A 85 8.61 14.27 -10.11
CA LEU A 85 9.43 13.51 -9.18
C LEU A 85 10.91 13.68 -9.53
N PRO A 86 11.78 13.82 -8.52
CA PRO A 86 13.21 13.76 -8.75
C PRO A 86 13.60 12.40 -9.34
N MET A 87 14.45 12.42 -10.37
CA MET A 87 14.81 11.24 -11.15
C MET A 87 15.88 10.39 -10.47
N THR A 88 16.77 11.04 -9.73
CA THR A 88 17.91 10.38 -9.07
C THR A 88 17.77 10.38 -7.56
N GLN A 89 18.38 9.39 -6.91
CA GLN A 89 18.42 9.32 -5.44
C GLN A 89 19.07 10.56 -4.81
N ALA A 90 20.07 11.14 -5.47
CA ALA A 90 20.75 12.35 -5.00
C ALA A 90 19.80 13.56 -4.99
N GLU A 91 18.99 13.71 -6.04
CA GLU A 91 17.94 14.75 -6.10
C GLU A 91 16.84 14.52 -5.07
N GLN A 92 16.44 13.26 -4.85
CA GLN A 92 15.46 12.88 -3.83
C GLN A 92 15.97 13.23 -2.43
N LYS A 93 17.23 12.88 -2.10
CA LYS A 93 17.87 13.25 -0.82
C LYS A 93 17.97 14.76 -0.65
N THR A 94 18.28 15.49 -1.71
CA THR A 94 18.33 16.96 -1.71
C THR A 94 16.97 17.57 -1.42
N MET A 95 15.93 17.12 -2.11
CA MET A 95 14.55 17.56 -1.89
C MET A 95 14.13 17.31 -0.42
N LEU A 96 14.37 16.11 0.10
CA LEU A 96 14.05 15.77 1.48
C LEU A 96 14.82 16.65 2.49
N ARG A 97 16.09 16.94 2.24
CA ARG A 97 16.88 17.86 3.06
C ARG A 97 16.23 19.25 3.08
N ASP A 98 15.85 19.79 1.93
CA ASP A 98 15.24 21.12 1.84
C ASP A 98 13.88 21.18 2.54
N VAL A 99 13.09 20.14 2.43
CA VAL A 99 11.80 20.03 3.11
C VAL A 99 11.97 19.97 4.63
N TYR A 100 12.95 19.23 5.15
CA TYR A 100 13.05 18.91 6.58
C TYR A 100 14.14 19.65 7.32
N ARG A 101 15.04 20.44 6.68
CA ARG A 101 16.18 21.14 7.31
C ARG A 101 15.80 22.04 8.50
N ASN A 102 14.60 22.63 8.46
CA ASN A 102 14.07 23.48 9.53
C ASN A 102 13.04 22.73 10.38
N GLY A 103 13.07 21.40 10.40
CA GLY A 103 12.23 20.58 11.23
C GLY A 103 12.72 20.54 12.66
N GLY A 104 11.79 20.48 13.59
CA GLY A 104 12.11 20.20 14.99
C GLY A 104 12.26 18.69 15.26
N TRP A 105 12.14 18.29 16.52
CA TRP A 105 12.28 16.93 17.01
C TRP A 105 13.60 16.30 16.52
N GLU A 106 13.57 15.13 15.93
CA GLU A 106 14.75 14.39 15.45
C GLU A 106 15.11 14.67 13.98
N CYS A 107 14.52 15.70 13.34
CA CYS A 107 14.73 15.92 11.91
C CYS A 107 16.22 16.10 11.54
N SER A 108 17.02 16.77 12.36
CA SER A 108 18.45 16.94 12.08
C SER A 108 19.19 15.60 12.09
N ASN A 109 18.91 14.74 13.07
CA ASN A 109 19.52 13.42 13.17
C ASN A 109 19.04 12.49 12.02
N MET A 110 17.74 12.54 11.73
CA MET A 110 17.15 11.83 10.60
C MET A 110 17.80 12.21 9.27
N LEU A 111 18.12 13.49 9.04
CA LEU A 111 18.79 13.95 7.82
C LEU A 111 20.24 13.46 7.72
N VAL A 112 20.93 13.28 8.85
CA VAL A 112 22.26 12.66 8.88
C VAL A 112 22.17 11.19 8.43
N GLU A 113 21.19 10.46 8.96
CA GLU A 113 20.98 9.07 8.57
C GLU A 113 20.49 8.93 7.12
N LEU A 114 19.63 9.84 6.65
CA LEU A 114 19.24 9.90 5.23
C LEU A 114 20.43 10.05 4.30
N ALA A 115 21.42 10.86 4.67
CA ALA A 115 22.62 11.03 3.84
C ALA A 115 23.42 9.74 3.72
N ARG A 116 23.44 8.90 4.78
CA ARG A 116 24.14 7.61 4.84
C ARG A 116 23.38 6.45 4.22
N ALA A 117 22.05 6.58 4.10
CA ALA A 117 21.19 5.49 3.60
C ALA A 117 21.58 5.10 2.17
N ASP A 118 21.79 3.80 1.95
CA ASP A 118 22.08 3.23 0.64
C ASP A 118 20.82 3.10 -0.21
N GLU A 119 19.70 2.77 0.44
CA GLU A 119 18.40 2.61 -0.20
C GLU A 119 17.42 3.69 0.26
N LEU A 120 16.70 4.25 -0.70
CA LEU A 120 15.65 5.24 -0.44
C LEU A 120 14.45 4.93 -1.33
N TYR A 121 13.33 4.60 -0.70
CA TYR A 121 12.05 4.60 -1.38
C TYR A 121 11.53 6.03 -1.50
N PHE A 122 11.11 6.42 -2.70
CA PHE A 122 10.53 7.75 -2.95
C PHE A 122 9.45 7.66 -4.01
N ASP A 123 8.24 8.16 -3.72
CA ASP A 123 7.12 8.07 -4.65
C ASP A 123 6.06 9.17 -4.41
N ARG A 124 5.07 9.21 -5.30
CA ARG A 124 3.83 9.97 -5.13
C ARG A 124 2.89 9.21 -4.19
N VAL A 125 2.10 9.94 -3.46
CA VAL A 125 0.94 9.36 -2.79
C VAL A 125 -0.22 9.39 -3.78
N SER A 126 -0.53 8.23 -4.34
CA SER A 126 -1.48 8.09 -5.45
C SER A 126 -2.60 7.10 -5.15
N GLN A 127 -3.65 7.18 -5.96
CA GLN A 127 -4.67 6.15 -6.11
C GLN A 127 -4.68 5.63 -7.53
N ILE A 128 -5.01 4.36 -7.71
CA ILE A 128 -5.32 3.78 -9.01
C ILE A 128 -6.83 3.58 -9.12
N ARG A 129 -7.43 4.14 -10.16
CA ARG A 129 -8.86 4.06 -10.44
C ARG A 129 -9.10 3.52 -11.83
N LEU A 130 -9.28 2.20 -11.91
CA LEU A 130 -9.62 1.54 -13.17
C LEU A 130 -11.14 1.38 -13.31
N PRO A 131 -11.69 1.60 -14.50
CA PRO A 131 -13.10 1.32 -14.79
C PRO A 131 -13.41 -0.17 -14.70
N GLU A 132 -12.47 -1.03 -15.06
CA GLU A 132 -12.55 -2.48 -15.04
C GLU A 132 -11.26 -3.07 -14.49
N TRP A 133 -11.35 -4.14 -13.65
CA TRP A 133 -10.19 -4.82 -13.08
C TRP A 133 -9.80 -6.09 -13.84
N SER A 134 -10.56 -6.41 -14.88
CA SER A 134 -10.27 -7.55 -15.75
C SER A 134 -10.50 -7.21 -17.21
N ARG A 135 -9.71 -7.84 -18.08
CA ARG A 135 -9.84 -7.71 -19.53
C ARG A 135 -9.44 -9.03 -20.20
N GLY A 136 -10.40 -9.69 -20.85
CA GLY A 136 -10.20 -11.00 -21.46
C GLY A 136 -9.73 -12.02 -20.42
N ARG A 137 -8.52 -12.53 -20.58
CA ARG A 137 -7.91 -13.54 -19.70
C ARG A 137 -7.00 -12.92 -18.61
N ILE A 138 -7.04 -11.62 -18.40
CA ILE A 138 -6.19 -10.93 -17.45
C ILE A 138 -7.06 -10.30 -16.37
N ALA A 139 -6.73 -10.54 -15.10
CA ALA A 139 -7.32 -9.86 -13.95
C ALA A 139 -6.22 -9.17 -13.12
N LEU A 140 -6.57 -8.09 -12.43
CA LEU A 140 -5.69 -7.40 -11.52
C LEU A 140 -6.21 -7.51 -10.09
N VAL A 141 -5.31 -7.55 -9.10
CA VAL A 141 -5.65 -7.57 -7.67
C VAL A 141 -4.81 -6.55 -6.90
N GLY A 142 -5.30 -6.14 -5.74
CA GLY A 142 -4.59 -5.21 -4.85
C GLY A 142 -4.28 -3.88 -5.53
N ASP A 143 -3.11 -3.32 -5.24
CA ASP A 143 -2.71 -2.01 -5.74
C ASP A 143 -2.57 -1.95 -7.26
N ALA A 144 -2.35 -3.08 -7.92
CA ALA A 144 -2.37 -3.15 -9.38
C ALA A 144 -3.75 -2.81 -9.96
N ALA A 145 -4.83 -3.18 -9.27
CA ALA A 145 -6.21 -2.93 -9.70
C ALA A 145 -6.76 -1.60 -9.18
N PHE A 146 -6.53 -1.30 -7.89
CA PHE A 146 -7.29 -0.24 -7.21
C PHE A 146 -6.53 0.38 -6.03
N CYS A 147 -5.25 0.66 -6.17
CA CYS A 147 -4.50 1.29 -5.07
C CYS A 147 -5.33 2.37 -4.37
N VAL A 148 -5.54 2.19 -3.06
CA VAL A 148 -6.39 3.09 -2.27
C VAL A 148 -5.61 4.32 -1.83
N SER A 149 -4.38 4.19 -1.54
CA SER A 149 -3.35 5.13 -1.11
C SER A 149 -2.54 4.54 0.05
N LEU A 150 -1.25 4.77 0.04
CA LEU A 150 -0.36 4.41 1.15
C LEU A 150 -0.86 4.98 2.49
N LEU A 151 -1.36 6.22 2.48
CA LEU A 151 -1.83 6.91 3.70
C LEU A 151 -3.08 6.29 4.33
N ALA A 152 -3.80 5.44 3.60
CA ALA A 152 -4.93 4.70 4.16
C ALA A 152 -4.50 3.57 5.11
N GLY A 153 -3.25 3.09 5.01
CA GLY A 153 -2.72 2.00 5.83
C GLY A 153 -3.42 0.65 5.65
N GLN A 154 -4.23 0.49 4.60
CA GLN A 154 -5.08 -0.70 4.37
C GLN A 154 -4.69 -1.50 3.12
N GLY A 155 -3.62 -1.10 2.41
CA GLY A 155 -3.26 -1.70 1.12
C GLY A 155 -3.09 -3.22 1.19
N SER A 156 -2.30 -3.73 2.14
CA SER A 156 -2.05 -5.17 2.30
C SER A 156 -3.32 -5.95 2.62
N ALA A 157 -4.18 -5.44 3.52
CA ALA A 157 -5.45 -6.08 3.84
C ALA A 157 -6.37 -6.16 2.62
N LEU A 158 -6.48 -5.07 1.85
CA LEU A 158 -7.30 -5.04 0.64
C LEU A 158 -6.74 -5.93 -0.47
N ALA A 159 -5.41 -6.05 -0.58
CA ALA A 159 -4.77 -6.97 -1.49
C ALA A 159 -5.08 -8.43 -1.13
N MET A 160 -4.99 -8.82 0.15
CA MET A 160 -5.36 -10.15 0.63
C MET A 160 -6.85 -10.46 0.41
N ILE A 161 -7.74 -9.52 0.73
CA ILE A 161 -9.18 -9.65 0.49
C ILE A 161 -9.45 -9.87 -1.00
N SER A 162 -8.83 -9.08 -1.86
CA SER A 162 -9.04 -9.19 -3.30
C SER A 162 -8.54 -10.52 -3.87
N ALA A 163 -7.39 -11.00 -3.40
CA ALA A 163 -6.85 -12.28 -3.79
C ALA A 163 -7.74 -13.43 -3.32
N TYR A 164 -8.24 -13.38 -2.07
CA TYR A 164 -9.16 -14.37 -1.51
C TYR A 164 -10.45 -14.45 -2.33
N VAL A 165 -11.08 -13.31 -2.63
CA VAL A 165 -12.32 -13.27 -3.40
C VAL A 165 -12.09 -13.75 -4.82
N LEU A 166 -11.04 -13.31 -5.51
CA LEU A 166 -10.74 -13.76 -6.86
C LEU A 166 -10.51 -15.27 -6.92
N ALA A 167 -9.72 -15.80 -6.00
CA ALA A 167 -9.45 -17.24 -5.93
C ALA A 167 -10.72 -18.04 -5.63
N GLY A 168 -11.56 -17.56 -4.69
CA GLY A 168 -12.83 -18.20 -4.37
C GLY A 168 -13.81 -18.21 -5.53
N GLU A 169 -13.94 -17.10 -6.26
CA GLU A 169 -14.82 -17.03 -7.43
C GLU A 169 -14.31 -17.90 -8.57
N LEU A 170 -13.00 -18.02 -8.79
CA LEU A 170 -12.41 -18.95 -9.74
C LEU A 170 -12.72 -20.41 -9.38
N ALA A 171 -12.65 -20.78 -8.12
CA ALA A 171 -12.99 -22.12 -7.64
C ALA A 171 -14.48 -22.44 -7.85
N VAL A 172 -15.36 -21.52 -7.46
CA VAL A 172 -16.83 -21.65 -7.64
C VAL A 172 -17.21 -21.74 -9.12
N ALA A 173 -16.57 -20.93 -9.96
CA ALA A 173 -16.79 -20.94 -11.40
C ALA A 173 -16.09 -22.11 -12.13
N ARG A 174 -15.42 -23.03 -11.40
CA ARG A 174 -14.70 -24.17 -11.96
C ARG A 174 -13.75 -23.78 -13.11
N GLY A 175 -13.01 -22.67 -12.92
CA GLY A 175 -12.06 -22.15 -13.90
C GLY A 175 -12.67 -21.34 -15.05
N GLN A 176 -13.98 -21.10 -15.06
CA GLN A 176 -14.61 -20.18 -16.01
C GLN A 176 -14.26 -18.72 -15.64
N TYR A 177 -13.07 -18.28 -16.04
CA TYR A 177 -12.46 -17.02 -15.61
C TYR A 177 -13.34 -15.79 -15.87
N SER A 178 -14.06 -15.72 -16.99
CA SER A 178 -14.90 -14.56 -17.32
C SER A 178 -16.02 -14.33 -16.29
N GLN A 179 -16.64 -15.42 -15.83
CA GLN A 179 -17.67 -15.38 -14.81
C GLN A 179 -17.05 -15.02 -13.43
N ALA A 180 -15.93 -15.67 -13.10
CA ALA A 180 -15.21 -15.41 -11.84
C ALA A 180 -14.76 -13.96 -11.73
N PHE A 181 -14.16 -13.39 -12.79
CA PHE A 181 -13.68 -12.01 -12.81
C PHE A 181 -14.83 -11.00 -12.64
N GLY A 182 -15.95 -11.22 -13.34
CA GLY A 182 -17.12 -10.35 -13.18
C GLY A 182 -17.70 -10.36 -11.77
N ARG A 183 -17.77 -11.54 -11.11
CA ARG A 183 -18.26 -11.67 -9.73
C ARG A 183 -17.28 -11.05 -8.72
N TYR A 184 -16.00 -11.31 -8.87
CA TYR A 184 -14.93 -10.70 -8.08
C TYR A 184 -15.06 -9.17 -8.06
N GLU A 185 -15.19 -8.58 -9.23
CA GLU A 185 -15.32 -7.15 -9.39
C GLU A 185 -16.62 -6.61 -8.80
N ALA A 186 -17.74 -7.26 -9.05
CA ALA A 186 -19.03 -6.87 -8.52
C ALA A 186 -19.08 -6.88 -6.98
N LEU A 187 -18.44 -7.86 -6.34
CA LEU A 187 -18.38 -7.99 -4.88
C LEU A 187 -17.57 -6.87 -4.22
N LEU A 188 -16.47 -6.44 -4.83
CA LEU A 188 -15.52 -5.54 -4.19
C LEU A 188 -15.61 -4.09 -4.64
N ARG A 189 -16.14 -3.79 -5.81
CA ARG A 189 -16.08 -2.45 -6.42
C ARG A 189 -16.64 -1.35 -5.52
N SER A 190 -17.83 -1.53 -4.98
CA SER A 190 -18.45 -0.49 -4.15
C SER A 190 -17.70 -0.27 -2.82
N TYR A 191 -17.20 -1.36 -2.24
CA TYR A 191 -16.39 -1.33 -1.03
C TYR A 191 -15.07 -0.58 -1.27
N ILE A 192 -14.32 -0.93 -2.31
CA ILE A 192 -13.06 -0.28 -2.67
C ILE A 192 -13.28 1.21 -2.99
N ALA A 193 -14.32 1.55 -3.75
CA ALA A 193 -14.63 2.95 -4.04
C ALA A 193 -14.90 3.77 -2.76
N THR A 194 -15.52 3.16 -1.77
CA THR A 194 -15.74 3.80 -0.46
C THR A 194 -14.42 4.02 0.27
N LYS A 195 -13.52 3.01 0.28
CA LYS A 195 -12.17 3.14 0.86
C LYS A 195 -11.34 4.22 0.16
N GLN A 196 -11.40 4.30 -1.17
CA GLN A 196 -10.69 5.33 -1.94
C GLN A 196 -11.19 6.75 -1.59
N ARG A 197 -12.52 6.95 -1.45
CA ARG A 197 -13.06 8.24 -1.02
C ARG A 197 -12.65 8.60 0.42
N GLY A 198 -12.65 7.61 1.32
CA GLY A 198 -12.19 7.79 2.71
C GLY A 198 -10.72 8.19 2.78
N ALA A 199 -9.86 7.53 2.00
CA ALA A 199 -8.41 7.79 1.97
C ALA A 199 -8.08 9.23 1.57
N VAL A 200 -8.81 9.83 0.63
CA VAL A 200 -8.61 11.23 0.23
C VAL A 200 -8.87 12.18 1.41
N ARG A 201 -9.92 11.93 2.20
CA ARG A 201 -10.22 12.73 3.41
C ARG A 201 -9.14 12.54 4.48
N PHE A 202 -8.65 11.33 4.62
CA PHE A 202 -7.65 10.96 5.64
C PHE A 202 -6.25 11.51 5.31
N ALA A 203 -5.91 11.66 4.04
CA ALA A 203 -4.62 12.22 3.61
C ALA A 203 -4.38 13.62 4.21
N GLY A 204 -5.42 14.48 4.25
CA GLY A 204 -5.35 15.79 4.88
C GLY A 204 -5.11 15.76 6.40
N ALA A 205 -5.48 14.68 7.08
CA ALA A 205 -5.24 14.51 8.52
C ALA A 205 -3.80 14.07 8.82
N PHE A 206 -3.15 13.35 7.90
CA PHE A 206 -1.76 12.90 8.09
C PHE A 206 -0.76 14.05 8.13
N ALA A 207 -0.84 14.98 7.16
CA ALA A 207 0.02 16.17 7.10
C ALA A 207 -0.85 17.42 6.91
N PRO A 208 -1.49 17.92 7.98
CA PRO A 208 -2.35 19.10 7.94
C PRO A 208 -1.58 20.32 7.40
N LYS A 209 -2.21 21.10 6.54
CA LYS A 209 -1.56 22.23 5.84
C LYS A 209 -1.27 23.43 6.75
N THR A 210 -1.91 23.50 7.94
CA THR A 210 -1.85 24.66 8.83
C THR A 210 -1.48 24.27 10.26
N GLN A 211 -0.95 25.21 11.03
CA GLN A 211 -0.67 25.00 12.46
C GLN A 211 -1.93 24.61 13.25
N ILE A 212 -3.04 25.27 12.97
CA ILE A 212 -4.33 24.94 13.60
C ILE A 212 -4.72 23.50 13.29
N GLY A 213 -4.56 23.06 12.05
CA GLY A 213 -4.80 21.69 11.66
C GLY A 213 -3.94 20.66 12.41
N VAL A 214 -2.66 20.99 12.64
CA VAL A 214 -1.76 20.15 13.46
C VAL A 214 -2.23 20.09 14.91
N LEU A 215 -2.63 21.22 15.49
CA LEU A 215 -3.16 21.26 16.87
C LEU A 215 -4.45 20.45 17.01
N VAL A 216 -5.39 20.60 16.08
CA VAL A 216 -6.65 19.84 16.06
C VAL A 216 -6.37 18.34 15.95
N ARG A 217 -5.49 17.94 15.01
CA ARG A 217 -5.08 16.52 14.89
C ARG A 217 -4.51 16.00 16.19
N ASN A 218 -3.58 16.73 16.82
CA ASN A 218 -2.96 16.30 18.07
C ASN A 218 -3.98 16.19 19.20
N LEU A 219 -4.96 17.09 19.26
CA LEU A 219 -6.04 17.02 20.24
C LEU A 219 -6.92 15.78 20.02
N VAL A 220 -7.27 15.48 18.76
CA VAL A 220 -8.04 14.29 18.39
C VAL A 220 -7.28 13.01 18.75
N VAL A 221 -5.99 12.93 18.43
CA VAL A 221 -5.15 11.77 18.78
C VAL A 221 -5.06 11.58 20.29
N ARG A 222 -4.91 12.67 21.06
CA ARG A 222 -4.93 12.62 22.54
C ARG A 222 -6.28 12.16 23.08
N ALA A 223 -7.38 12.59 22.49
CA ALA A 223 -8.72 12.16 22.89
C ALA A 223 -8.93 10.66 22.68
N PHE A 224 -8.28 10.06 21.67
CA PHE A 224 -8.31 8.60 21.47
C PHE A 224 -7.58 7.79 22.55
N ALA A 225 -6.71 8.41 23.32
CA ALA A 225 -6.10 7.78 24.50
C ALA A 225 -7.09 7.59 25.67
N ILE A 226 -8.26 8.25 25.62
CA ILE A 226 -9.31 8.11 26.64
C ILE A 226 -10.11 6.83 26.33
N PRO A 227 -10.17 5.84 27.26
CA PRO A 227 -10.91 4.60 27.04
C PRO A 227 -12.38 4.87 26.67
N GLY A 228 -12.88 4.24 25.62
CA GLY A 228 -14.25 4.39 25.13
C GLY A 228 -14.47 5.48 24.07
N LEU A 229 -13.70 6.57 24.05
CA LEU A 229 -13.83 7.61 23.00
C LEU A 229 -13.32 7.10 21.65
N ALA A 230 -12.26 6.32 21.64
CA ALA A 230 -11.76 5.69 20.42
C ALA A 230 -12.80 4.75 19.79
N GLN A 231 -13.52 3.98 20.60
CA GLN A 231 -14.57 3.07 20.12
C GLN A 231 -15.79 3.83 19.56
N LEU A 232 -16.13 4.99 20.12
CA LEU A 232 -17.24 5.82 19.64
C LEU A 232 -16.92 6.54 18.31
N ALA A 233 -15.69 7.05 18.17
CA ALA A 233 -15.28 7.84 17.01
C ALA A 233 -14.82 6.98 15.84
N VAL A 234 -14.15 5.85 16.14
CA VAL A 234 -13.52 4.95 15.18
C VAL A 234 -14.45 3.77 14.83
N GLY A 235 -15.29 3.35 15.77
CA GLY A 235 -16.12 2.15 15.62
C GLY A 235 -17.19 2.21 14.55
N ARG A 236 -17.64 3.39 14.13
CA ARG A 236 -18.66 3.55 13.07
C ARG A 236 -18.11 3.57 11.65
N ASP A 237 -16.91 4.09 11.45
CA ASP A 237 -16.30 4.25 10.12
C ASP A 237 -15.26 3.17 9.77
N ILE A 238 -14.75 2.46 10.79
CA ILE A 238 -13.77 1.35 10.62
C ILE A 238 -14.46 -0.02 10.64
N ALA A 239 -15.69 -0.14 11.16
CA ALA A 239 -16.43 -1.38 11.05
C ALA A 239 -16.66 -1.71 9.57
N ASP A 240 -15.84 -2.59 9.05
CA ASP A 240 -15.97 -3.07 7.68
C ASP A 240 -17.30 -3.78 7.50
N LYS A 241 -18.17 -3.21 6.67
CA LYS A 241 -19.46 -3.80 6.31
C LYS A 241 -19.32 -4.88 5.23
N LEU A 242 -18.09 -5.18 4.80
CA LEU A 242 -17.84 -6.21 3.81
C LEU A 242 -18.02 -7.59 4.45
N ARG A 243 -19.04 -8.30 4.00
CA ARG A 243 -19.22 -9.71 4.31
C ARG A 243 -18.52 -10.52 3.21
N LEU A 244 -17.38 -11.12 3.55
CA LEU A 244 -16.70 -12.02 2.63
C LEU A 244 -17.51 -13.29 2.47
N PRO A 245 -17.65 -13.82 1.22
CA PRO A 245 -18.24 -15.12 1.01
C PRO A 245 -17.41 -16.21 1.72
N ASP A 246 -18.10 -17.19 2.28
CA ASP A 246 -17.45 -18.38 2.84
C ASP A 246 -17.21 -19.39 1.72
N TYR A 247 -16.02 -19.36 1.15
CA TYR A 247 -15.60 -20.33 0.15
C TYR A 247 -15.13 -21.59 0.85
N ARG A 248 -15.87 -22.69 0.70
CA ARG A 248 -15.46 -24.00 1.22
C ARG A 248 -14.28 -24.52 0.40
N TRP A 249 -13.09 -24.36 0.96
CA TRP A 249 -11.87 -24.91 0.38
C TRP A 249 -11.79 -26.42 0.67
N PRO A 250 -11.35 -27.26 -0.28
CA PRO A 250 -11.07 -28.66 0.00
C PRO A 250 -10.04 -28.77 1.13
N ALA A 251 -10.22 -29.79 1.99
CA ALA A 251 -9.43 -29.96 3.22
C ALA A 251 -7.92 -30.17 2.98
N SER A 252 -7.51 -30.53 1.75
CA SER A 252 -6.10 -30.64 1.37
C SER A 252 -5.82 -29.84 0.10
N ILE A 253 -4.84 -28.93 0.17
CA ILE A 253 -4.30 -28.20 -1.00
C ILE A 253 -3.67 -29.19 -1.99
N ASP A 254 -3.18 -30.35 -1.52
CA ASP A 254 -2.57 -31.39 -2.33
C ASP A 254 -3.51 -32.00 -3.36
N SER A 255 -4.84 -31.91 -3.16
CA SER A 255 -5.83 -32.41 -4.13
C SER A 255 -6.08 -31.46 -5.30
N ILE A 256 -5.53 -30.23 -5.25
CA ILE A 256 -5.74 -29.18 -6.26
C ILE A 256 -4.45 -28.90 -7.05
N LEU A 257 -3.29 -29.17 -6.45
CA LEU A 257 -2.03 -29.03 -7.15
C LEU A 257 -1.85 -30.20 -8.12
N PRO A 258 -1.61 -29.94 -9.42
CA PRO A 258 -1.18 -31.02 -10.31
C PRO A 258 0.09 -31.63 -9.71
N ASP A 259 0.14 -32.97 -9.73
CA ASP A 259 1.29 -33.75 -9.27
C ASP A 259 2.57 -33.26 -9.98
N HIS A 260 3.35 -32.45 -9.29
CA HIS A 260 4.66 -31.99 -9.72
C HIS A 260 5.77 -32.93 -9.25
N SER A 261 5.48 -34.21 -9.03
CA SER A 261 6.55 -35.19 -8.90
C SER A 261 7.45 -35.09 -10.15
N PRO A 262 8.76 -34.85 -9.99
CA PRO A 262 9.69 -34.72 -11.11
C PRO A 262 9.61 -36.06 -11.86
N ARG A 263 9.19 -36.02 -13.13
CA ARG A 263 9.23 -37.20 -13.99
C ARG A 263 10.67 -37.71 -13.98
N ALA A 264 10.84 -38.99 -13.74
CA ALA A 264 12.12 -39.69 -13.61
C ALA A 264 13.10 -39.48 -14.80
N GLN A 265 12.69 -38.78 -15.84
CA GLN A 265 13.52 -38.46 -17.02
C GLN A 265 14.43 -37.24 -16.88
N ASP A 266 14.25 -36.39 -15.82
CA ASP A 266 15.12 -35.21 -15.63
C ASP A 266 16.36 -35.50 -14.78
N GLN A 267 16.49 -36.69 -14.19
CA GLN A 267 17.67 -37.06 -13.40
C GLN A 267 18.87 -37.55 -14.21
N GLU A 268 18.69 -37.89 -15.50
CA GLU A 268 19.80 -38.35 -16.37
C GLU A 268 20.57 -37.21 -17.06
N ARG A 269 20.17 -35.94 -16.90
CA ARG A 269 20.84 -34.81 -17.57
C ARG A 269 21.92 -34.10 -16.74
N PHE A 270 22.15 -34.54 -15.50
CA PHE A 270 23.17 -33.98 -14.60
C PHE A 270 24.09 -35.07 -14.00
N ARG A 271 24.40 -36.08 -14.77
CA ARG A 271 25.57 -36.95 -14.51
C ARG A 271 26.59 -36.84 -15.62
#